data_51488fdf6c38cc42a1db29f5922fa8ef
#
_entry.id   51488fdf6c38cc42a1db29f5922fa8ef
#
_cell.length_a   1.000
_cell.length_b   1.000
_cell.length_c   1.000
_cell.angle_alpha   90.00
_cell.angle_beta   90.00
_cell.angle_gamma   90.00
#
_symmetry.space_group_name_H-M   'P 1'
#
loop_
_entity.id
_entity.type
_entity.pdbx_description
1 polymer ?
#
loop_
_entity_poly.entity_id
_entity_poly.type
_entity_poly.pdbx_seq_one_letter_code
_entity_poly.pdbx_strand_id
1 'polypeptide(L)'
;SAIQKRQITSVAPFYGLNTANPKNEHFYEGKAFAPVIPSFQAAYVINDKWSVSAQFAVGGGGGKCEFENGLPMFEQLVGAQLNRTVNGDFKPYSLDQNLTGSQYFYGVQVGGTYKVTDKVSVFGGLRGVIARSGYTGAIRNITLDGKNSADYDKASLDAANAANMYKDLGDLANAAMYAELAQKAGTASYVMKDLVLDCDQMADN
;
A
#
# COMPACT_ATOMS: atom_id res chain seq x y z
N SER A 1 5.89 -24.95 -2.61
CA SER A 1 5.87 -23.49 -2.48
C SER A 1 6.57 -22.87 -3.67
N ALA A 2 5.97 -21.83 -4.27
CA ALA A 2 6.59 -21.07 -5.34
C ALA A 2 6.98 -19.69 -4.80
N ILE A 3 8.23 -19.30 -5.03
CA ILE A 3 8.72 -17.96 -4.75
C ILE A 3 8.95 -17.28 -6.09
N GLN A 4 8.27 -16.18 -6.35
CA GLN A 4 8.49 -15.37 -7.53
C GLN A 4 8.99 -14.01 -7.12
N LYS A 5 10.11 -13.59 -7.69
CA LYS A 5 10.66 -12.25 -7.52
C LYS A 5 10.40 -11.44 -8.78
N ARG A 6 9.98 -10.20 -8.60
CA ARG A 6 9.79 -9.22 -9.67
C ARG A 6 10.45 -7.92 -9.27
N GLN A 7 11.14 -7.31 -10.20
CA GLN A 7 11.76 -6.01 -10.03
C GLN A 7 11.04 -4.99 -10.89
N ILE A 8 10.72 -3.86 -10.29
CA ILE A 8 10.13 -2.71 -10.96
C ILE A 8 11.17 -1.60 -10.93
N THR A 9 11.46 -1.06 -12.09
CA THR A 9 12.31 0.11 -12.26
C THR A 9 11.44 1.35 -12.36
N SER A 10 11.78 2.39 -11.62
CA SER A 10 11.10 3.68 -11.66
C SER A 10 12.10 4.81 -11.77
N VAL A 11 11.71 5.86 -12.49
CA VAL A 11 12.50 7.08 -12.69
C VAL A 11 11.63 8.28 -12.37
N ALA A 12 12.16 9.20 -11.56
CA ALA A 12 11.51 10.48 -11.29
C ALA A 12 12.56 11.59 -11.17
N PRO A 13 12.23 12.83 -11.56
CA PRO A 13 13.20 13.93 -11.57
C PRO A 13 13.84 14.24 -10.22
N PHE A 14 13.15 13.90 -9.12
CA PHE A 14 13.60 14.17 -7.74
C PHE A 14 14.28 12.97 -7.08
N TYR A 15 14.37 11.81 -7.72
CA TYR A 15 14.99 10.62 -7.09
C TYR A 15 16.46 10.83 -6.74
N GLY A 16 17.20 11.59 -7.53
CA GLY A 16 18.58 11.95 -7.20
C GLY A 16 18.75 12.73 -5.89
N LEU A 17 17.67 13.26 -5.33
CA LEU A 17 17.66 13.98 -4.05
C LEU A 17 17.38 13.06 -2.85
N ASN A 18 17.05 11.80 -3.08
CA ASN A 18 16.88 10.83 -1.99
C ASN A 18 18.27 10.48 -1.42
N THR A 19 18.54 10.92 -0.20
CA THR A 19 19.85 10.72 0.43
C THR A 19 20.14 9.27 0.78
N ALA A 20 19.10 8.43 0.94
CA ALA A 20 19.25 7.00 1.18
C ALA A 20 19.58 6.23 -0.12
N ASN A 21 19.13 6.74 -1.28
CA ASN A 21 19.42 6.17 -2.60
C ASN A 21 19.55 7.28 -3.65
N PRO A 22 20.71 7.96 -3.75
CA PRO A 22 20.90 9.15 -4.58
C PRO A 22 21.07 8.82 -6.07
N LYS A 23 20.28 7.89 -6.60
CA LYS A 23 20.25 7.53 -8.00
C LYS A 23 18.99 8.09 -8.66
N ASN A 24 19.07 8.43 -9.94
CA ASN A 24 17.90 8.87 -10.70
C ASN A 24 16.93 7.71 -11.03
N GLU A 25 17.40 6.50 -10.86
CA GLU A 25 16.66 5.27 -11.13
C GLU A 25 16.60 4.43 -9.85
N HIS A 26 15.40 4.14 -9.40
CA HIS A 26 15.17 3.33 -8.22
C HIS A 26 14.59 1.97 -8.59
N PHE A 27 15.06 0.93 -7.89
CA PHE A 27 14.63 -0.44 -8.06
C PHE A 27 13.79 -0.88 -6.87
N TYR A 28 12.62 -1.43 -7.16
CA TYR A 28 11.69 -1.96 -6.16
C TYR A 28 11.52 -3.45 -6.39
N GLU A 29 11.85 -4.24 -5.37
CA GLU A 29 11.73 -5.70 -5.46
C GLU A 29 10.45 -6.16 -4.76
N GLY A 30 9.60 -6.85 -5.50
CA GLY A 30 8.44 -7.56 -4.97
C GLY A 30 8.73 -9.06 -4.92
N LYS A 31 8.51 -9.66 -3.76
CA LYS A 31 8.59 -11.12 -3.54
C LYS A 31 7.17 -11.64 -3.34
N ALA A 32 6.74 -12.54 -4.20
CA ALA A 32 5.49 -13.26 -4.02
C ALA A 32 5.79 -14.69 -3.56
N PHE A 33 5.17 -15.07 -2.47
CA PHE A 33 5.29 -16.39 -1.89
C PHE A 33 3.90 -17.03 -1.80
N ALA A 34 3.73 -18.17 -2.46
CA ALA A 34 2.55 -18.99 -2.34
C ALA A 34 2.90 -20.28 -1.59
N PRO A 35 2.37 -20.49 -0.39
CA PRO A 35 2.48 -21.75 0.32
C PRO A 35 1.67 -22.84 -0.40
N VAL A 36 1.47 -23.97 0.23
CA VAL A 36 0.60 -25.02 -0.30
C VAL A 36 -0.81 -24.49 -0.49
N ILE A 37 -1.33 -24.63 -1.71
CA ILE A 37 -2.72 -24.31 -2.05
C ILE A 37 -3.53 -25.60 -1.94
N PRO A 38 -4.22 -25.85 -0.81
CA PRO A 38 -4.96 -27.08 -0.63
C PRO A 38 -6.21 -27.09 -1.52
N SER A 39 -6.45 -28.21 -2.17
CA SER A 39 -7.71 -28.49 -2.83
C SER A 39 -8.16 -29.91 -2.50
N PHE A 40 -9.44 -30.06 -2.30
CA PHE A 40 -10.07 -31.35 -2.08
C PHE A 40 -11.32 -31.45 -2.96
N GLN A 41 -11.48 -32.57 -3.61
CA GLN A 41 -12.64 -32.86 -4.43
C GLN A 41 -13.11 -34.29 -4.20
N ALA A 42 -14.41 -34.45 -4.02
CA ALA A 42 -15.06 -35.72 -3.89
C ALA A 42 -16.27 -35.79 -4.82
N ALA A 43 -16.50 -36.94 -5.40
CA ALA A 43 -17.70 -37.22 -6.16
C ALA A 43 -18.24 -38.60 -5.77
N TYR A 44 -19.53 -38.71 -5.69
CA TYR A 44 -20.23 -39.95 -5.37
C TYR A 44 -21.33 -40.21 -6.41
N VAL A 45 -21.32 -41.40 -6.99
CA VAL A 45 -22.31 -41.87 -7.96
C VAL A 45 -23.44 -42.55 -7.17
N ILE A 46 -24.62 -41.94 -7.22
CA ILE A 46 -25.81 -42.45 -6.53
C ILE A 46 -26.42 -43.59 -7.34
N ASN A 47 -26.52 -43.39 -8.66
CA ASN A 47 -27.02 -44.38 -9.62
C ASN A 47 -26.57 -44.03 -11.03
N ASP A 48 -27.03 -44.79 -12.06
CA ASP A 48 -26.60 -44.58 -13.46
C ASP A 48 -26.92 -43.19 -14.04
N LYS A 49 -27.81 -42.44 -13.38
CA LYS A 49 -28.23 -41.11 -13.85
C LYS A 49 -27.76 -39.96 -12.94
N TRP A 50 -27.55 -40.24 -11.65
CA TRP A 50 -27.27 -39.20 -10.68
C TRP A 50 -25.89 -39.36 -10.02
N SER A 51 -25.15 -38.27 -9.96
CA SER A 51 -23.98 -38.14 -9.13
C SER A 51 -23.97 -36.82 -8.38
N VAL A 52 -23.34 -36.80 -7.22
CA VAL A 52 -23.12 -35.59 -6.43
C VAL A 52 -21.64 -35.36 -6.28
N SER A 53 -21.26 -34.08 -6.17
CA SER A 53 -19.86 -33.70 -5.98
C SER A 53 -19.76 -32.59 -4.93
N ALA A 54 -18.64 -32.63 -4.21
CA ALA A 54 -18.25 -31.57 -3.28
C ALA A 54 -16.80 -31.18 -3.56
N GLN A 55 -16.50 -29.92 -3.53
CA GLN A 55 -15.15 -29.38 -3.74
C GLN A 55 -14.87 -28.29 -2.69
N PHE A 56 -13.68 -28.36 -2.14
CA PHE A 56 -13.05 -27.28 -1.43
C PHE A 56 -11.78 -26.91 -2.17
N ALA A 57 -11.58 -25.62 -2.43
CA ALA A 57 -10.35 -25.17 -3.06
C ALA A 57 -10.05 -23.71 -2.69
N VAL A 58 -8.78 -23.36 -2.62
CA VAL A 58 -8.35 -21.97 -2.68
C VAL A 58 -8.45 -21.54 -4.13
N GLY A 59 -9.54 -20.84 -4.46
CA GLY A 59 -9.90 -20.52 -5.85
C GLY A 59 -9.19 -19.29 -6.44
N GLY A 60 -8.42 -18.57 -5.61
CA GLY A 60 -7.66 -17.38 -6.04
C GLY A 60 -6.83 -16.82 -4.90
N GLY A 61 -5.86 -15.97 -5.21
CA GLY A 61 -4.89 -15.49 -4.23
C GLY A 61 -4.01 -16.66 -3.75
N GLY A 62 -4.03 -16.93 -2.46
CA GLY A 62 -3.27 -18.03 -1.85
C GLY A 62 -1.79 -17.71 -1.66
N GLY A 63 -1.44 -16.42 -1.61
CA GLY A 63 -0.07 -15.99 -1.45
C GLY A 63 0.09 -14.70 -0.64
N LYS A 64 1.32 -14.44 -0.27
CA LYS A 64 1.81 -13.23 0.36
C LYS A 64 2.75 -12.52 -0.60
N CYS A 65 2.55 -11.23 -0.77
CA CYS A 65 3.47 -10.36 -1.50
C CYS A 65 4.17 -9.42 -0.52
N GLU A 66 5.47 -9.32 -0.62
CA GLU A 66 6.31 -8.44 0.19
C GLU A 66 7.09 -7.51 -0.73
N PHE A 67 7.03 -6.21 -0.42
CA PHE A 67 7.81 -5.16 -1.06
C PHE A 67 8.64 -4.50 0.03
N GLU A 68 9.87 -4.99 0.21
CA GLU A 68 10.78 -4.54 1.27
C GLU A 68 11.17 -3.06 1.11
N ASN A 69 11.29 -2.61 -0.15
CA ASN A 69 11.60 -1.23 -0.50
C ASN A 69 10.36 -0.41 -0.86
N GLY A 70 9.16 -0.90 -0.48
CA GLY A 70 7.89 -0.27 -0.80
C GLY A 70 7.54 -0.29 -2.29
N LEU A 71 6.80 0.73 -2.72
CA LEU A 71 6.37 0.90 -4.11
C LEU A 71 6.80 2.25 -4.66
N PRO A 72 7.06 2.35 -5.99
CA PRO A 72 7.40 3.61 -6.65
C PRO A 72 6.39 4.72 -6.37
N MET A 73 5.11 4.35 -6.32
CA MET A 73 4.01 5.28 -6.08
C MET A 73 4.12 6.00 -4.73
N PHE A 74 4.55 5.31 -3.67
CA PHE A 74 4.68 5.90 -2.34
C PHE A 74 5.81 6.95 -2.33
N GLU A 75 6.97 6.62 -2.87
CA GLU A 75 8.07 7.56 -2.94
C GLU A 75 7.76 8.76 -3.86
N GLN A 76 7.11 8.52 -4.99
CA GLN A 76 6.69 9.59 -5.90
C GLN A 76 5.70 10.54 -5.23
N LEU A 77 4.76 10.01 -4.47
CA LEU A 77 3.74 10.80 -3.80
C LEU A 77 4.34 11.65 -2.69
N VAL A 78 5.19 11.07 -1.84
CA VAL A 78 5.88 11.78 -0.76
C VAL A 78 6.86 12.80 -1.34
N GLY A 79 7.73 12.41 -2.27
CA GLY A 79 8.71 13.30 -2.88
C GLY A 79 8.08 14.48 -3.60
N ALA A 80 6.96 14.27 -4.32
CA ALA A 80 6.23 15.35 -4.96
C ALA A 80 5.60 16.31 -3.94
N GLN A 81 5.06 15.80 -2.85
CA GLN A 81 4.49 16.64 -1.78
C GLN A 81 5.57 17.45 -1.06
N LEU A 82 6.67 16.83 -0.67
CA LEU A 82 7.77 17.52 -0.02
C LEU A 82 8.33 18.66 -0.89
N ASN A 83 8.48 18.43 -2.19
CA ASN A 83 8.97 19.45 -3.12
C ASN A 83 7.99 20.60 -3.36
N ARG A 84 6.68 20.38 -3.20
CA ARG A 84 5.67 21.45 -3.22
C ARG A 84 5.76 22.36 -2.00
N THR A 85 6.11 21.81 -0.83
CA THR A 85 6.14 22.58 0.42
C THR A 85 7.30 23.56 0.50
N VAL A 86 8.37 23.38 -0.31
CA VAL A 86 9.57 24.22 -0.32
C VAL A 86 9.67 25.16 -1.54
N ASN A 87 8.54 25.57 -2.13
CA ASN A 87 8.46 26.55 -3.23
C ASN A 87 9.25 26.21 -4.51
N GLY A 88 9.36 24.93 -4.83
CA GLY A 88 10.06 24.48 -6.03
C GLY A 88 11.58 24.37 -5.91
N ASP A 89 12.15 24.77 -4.77
CA ASP A 89 13.53 24.41 -4.45
C ASP A 89 13.57 22.94 -4.04
N PHE A 90 14.00 22.11 -4.98
CA PHE A 90 14.15 20.67 -4.72
C PHE A 90 15.21 20.44 -3.64
N LYS A 91 14.78 19.94 -2.48
CA LYS A 91 15.68 19.68 -1.35
C LYS A 91 15.90 18.19 -1.16
N PRO A 92 17.09 17.80 -0.65
CA PRO A 92 17.38 16.42 -0.29
C PRO A 92 16.34 15.88 0.69
N TYR A 93 15.90 14.65 0.46
CA TYR A 93 14.97 13.96 1.33
C TYR A 93 15.39 12.51 1.58
N SER A 94 14.83 11.88 2.58
CA SER A 94 14.88 10.43 2.77
C SER A 94 13.55 9.90 3.27
N LEU A 95 13.30 8.64 3.04
CA LEU A 95 12.16 7.91 3.60
C LEU A 95 12.44 6.42 3.62
N ASP A 96 11.82 5.73 4.56
CA ASP A 96 11.76 4.27 4.63
C ASP A 96 10.34 3.84 4.28
N GLN A 97 10.21 2.83 3.44
CA GLN A 97 8.91 2.33 3.04
C GLN A 97 8.89 0.81 2.91
N ASN A 98 7.79 0.20 3.30
CA ASN A 98 7.52 -1.20 3.07
C ASN A 98 6.05 -1.44 2.79
N LEU A 99 5.74 -2.56 2.13
CA LEU A 99 4.38 -3.01 1.92
C LEU A 99 4.34 -4.53 1.92
N THR A 100 3.39 -5.08 2.65
CA THR A 100 3.08 -6.50 2.63
C THR A 100 1.60 -6.67 2.36
N GLY A 101 1.26 -7.58 1.46
CA GLY A 101 -0.13 -7.94 1.17
C GLY A 101 -0.31 -9.44 1.15
N SER A 102 -1.43 -9.91 1.69
CA SER A 102 -1.86 -11.30 1.59
C SER A 102 -3.30 -11.38 1.14
N GLN A 103 -3.62 -12.35 0.30
CA GLN A 103 -4.98 -12.51 -0.19
C GLN A 103 -5.30 -13.99 -0.39
N TYR A 104 -6.45 -14.44 0.15
CA TYR A 104 -6.91 -15.81 0.07
C TYR A 104 -8.41 -15.83 -0.26
N PHE A 105 -8.79 -16.64 -1.24
CA PHE A 105 -10.17 -16.93 -1.58
C PHE A 105 -10.44 -18.39 -1.37
N TYR A 106 -11.19 -18.71 -0.32
CA TYR A 106 -11.61 -20.07 0.00
C TYR A 106 -12.95 -20.35 -0.65
N GLY A 107 -13.03 -21.34 -1.52
CA GLY A 107 -14.26 -21.75 -2.20
C GLY A 107 -14.72 -23.12 -1.74
N VAL A 108 -15.99 -23.21 -1.36
CA VAL A 108 -16.70 -24.48 -1.14
C VAL A 108 -17.79 -24.60 -2.18
N GLN A 109 -17.84 -25.70 -2.87
CA GLN A 109 -18.86 -25.98 -3.89
C GLN A 109 -19.48 -27.36 -3.66
N VAL A 110 -20.79 -27.43 -3.73
CA VAL A 110 -21.55 -28.69 -3.74
C VAL A 110 -22.51 -28.69 -4.93
N GLY A 111 -22.70 -29.82 -5.56
CA GLY A 111 -23.60 -29.89 -6.71
C GLY A 111 -23.93 -31.31 -7.10
N GLY A 112 -24.93 -31.41 -7.96
CA GLY A 112 -25.40 -32.65 -8.55
C GLY A 112 -25.28 -32.65 -10.07
N THR A 113 -24.96 -33.78 -10.63
CA THR A 113 -24.95 -34.00 -12.08
C THR A 113 -26.05 -34.99 -12.42
N TYR A 114 -26.85 -34.67 -13.41
CA TYR A 114 -27.86 -35.55 -13.98
C TYR A 114 -27.50 -35.92 -15.42
N LYS A 115 -27.41 -37.22 -15.67
CA LYS A 115 -27.17 -37.76 -16.99
C LYS A 115 -28.49 -37.85 -17.76
N VAL A 116 -28.64 -36.94 -18.72
CA VAL A 116 -29.85 -36.88 -19.57
C VAL A 116 -29.83 -38.01 -20.62
N THR A 117 -28.67 -38.18 -21.25
CA THR A 117 -28.39 -39.26 -22.23
C THR A 117 -26.96 -39.78 -21.99
N ASP A 118 -26.56 -40.83 -22.68
CA ASP A 118 -25.20 -41.36 -22.60
C ASP A 118 -24.11 -40.34 -23.05
N LYS A 119 -24.52 -39.29 -23.74
CA LYS A 119 -23.61 -38.26 -24.25
C LYS A 119 -23.79 -36.90 -23.65
N VAL A 120 -24.87 -36.67 -22.89
CA VAL A 120 -25.21 -35.35 -22.34
C VAL A 120 -25.52 -35.46 -20.86
N SER A 121 -24.86 -34.63 -20.07
CA SER A 121 -25.13 -34.49 -18.64
C SER A 121 -25.29 -33.01 -18.29
N VAL A 122 -26.12 -32.70 -17.31
CA VAL A 122 -26.38 -31.37 -16.78
C VAL A 122 -25.91 -31.32 -15.34
N PHE A 123 -25.13 -30.29 -15.01
CA PHE A 123 -24.67 -30.02 -13.65
C PHE A 123 -25.39 -28.80 -13.08
N GLY A 124 -25.80 -28.88 -11.82
CA GLY A 124 -26.31 -27.77 -11.03
C GLY A 124 -25.72 -27.81 -9.62
N GLY A 125 -25.36 -26.67 -9.09
CA GLY A 125 -24.73 -26.60 -7.77
C GLY A 125 -24.69 -25.20 -7.19
N LEU A 126 -24.26 -25.14 -5.94
CA LEU A 126 -24.04 -23.91 -5.20
C LEU A 126 -22.56 -23.79 -4.84
N ARG A 127 -22.05 -22.58 -4.89
CA ARG A 127 -20.68 -22.24 -4.51
C ARG A 127 -20.70 -21.07 -3.53
N GLY A 128 -20.08 -21.25 -2.37
CA GLY A 128 -19.75 -20.20 -1.42
C GLY A 128 -18.29 -19.83 -1.53
N VAL A 129 -17.98 -18.55 -1.44
CA VAL A 129 -16.60 -18.04 -1.46
C VAL A 129 -16.40 -17.13 -0.26
N ILE A 130 -15.37 -17.42 0.53
CA ILE A 130 -14.89 -16.58 1.63
C ILE A 130 -13.61 -15.91 1.17
N ALA A 131 -13.59 -14.59 1.11
CA ALA A 131 -12.42 -13.80 0.78
C ALA A 131 -11.78 -13.24 2.05
N ARG A 132 -10.48 -13.42 2.19
CA ARG A 132 -9.68 -12.79 3.24
C ARG A 132 -8.50 -12.09 2.62
N SER A 133 -8.36 -10.79 2.91
CA SER A 133 -7.22 -9.98 2.46
C SER A 133 -6.68 -9.13 3.60
N GLY A 134 -5.36 -9.09 3.73
CA GLY A 134 -4.66 -8.24 4.68
C GLY A 134 -3.58 -7.46 3.98
N TYR A 135 -3.48 -6.16 4.30
CA TYR A 135 -2.44 -5.27 3.79
C TYR A 135 -1.84 -4.51 4.95
N THR A 136 -0.53 -4.61 5.08
CA THR A 136 0.24 -3.81 6.03
C THR A 136 1.32 -3.05 5.28
N GLY A 137 1.41 -1.77 5.53
CA GLY A 137 2.40 -0.92 4.90
C GLY A 137 2.80 0.23 5.81
N ALA A 138 3.99 0.73 5.63
CA ALA A 138 4.45 1.89 6.36
C ALA A 138 5.36 2.75 5.48
N ILE A 139 5.24 4.05 5.67
CA ILE A 139 6.21 5.06 5.23
C ILE A 139 6.65 5.76 6.51
N ARG A 140 7.94 5.71 6.80
CA ARG A 140 8.50 6.18 8.06
C ARG A 140 9.79 6.94 7.84
N ASN A 141 10.29 7.57 8.93
CA ASN A 141 11.59 8.24 8.94
C ASN A 141 11.75 9.25 7.79
N ILE A 142 10.67 9.95 7.45
CA ILE A 142 10.72 10.94 6.38
C ILE A 142 11.51 12.14 6.87
N THR A 143 12.53 12.51 6.10
CA THR A 143 13.31 13.74 6.36
C THR A 143 13.33 14.62 5.13
N LEU A 144 13.46 15.92 5.33
CA LEU A 144 13.65 16.92 4.30
C LEU A 144 14.77 17.87 4.73
N ASP A 145 15.81 18.03 3.90
CA ASP A 145 16.98 18.85 4.20
C ASP A 145 17.65 18.44 5.55
N GLY A 146 17.67 17.12 5.81
CA GLY A 146 18.22 16.55 7.05
C GLY A 146 17.38 16.77 8.31
N LYS A 147 16.20 17.34 8.20
CA LYS A 147 15.28 17.64 9.30
C LYS A 147 14.07 16.70 9.28
N ASN A 148 13.60 16.31 10.44
CA ASN A 148 12.41 15.47 10.60
C ASN A 148 11.14 16.31 10.85
N SER A 149 9.98 15.64 11.02
CA SER A 149 8.72 16.32 11.28
C SER A 149 8.72 17.18 12.54
N ALA A 150 9.40 16.75 13.61
CA ALA A 150 9.47 17.51 14.86
C ALA A 150 10.27 18.82 14.72
N ASP A 151 11.33 18.82 13.91
CA ASP A 151 12.11 20.02 13.61
C ASP A 151 11.26 21.04 12.85
N TYR A 152 10.42 20.57 11.93
CA TYR A 152 9.51 21.43 11.17
C TYR A 152 8.30 21.89 12.02
N ASP A 153 7.80 21.10 12.96
CA ASP A 153 6.80 21.52 13.93
C ASP A 153 7.33 22.68 14.79
N LYS A 154 8.57 22.55 15.28
CA LYS A 154 9.24 23.60 16.04
C LYS A 154 9.43 24.87 15.19
N ALA A 155 9.92 24.72 13.96
CA ALA A 155 10.11 25.86 13.06
C ALA A 155 8.77 26.57 12.74
N SER A 156 7.68 25.81 12.59
CA SER A 156 6.33 26.36 12.42
C SER A 156 5.89 27.17 13.62
N LEU A 157 6.11 26.65 14.82
CA LEU A 157 5.74 27.34 16.06
C LEU A 157 6.56 28.63 16.27
N ASP A 158 7.88 28.57 16.06
CA ASP A 158 8.78 29.70 16.17
C ASP A 158 8.40 30.82 15.18
N ALA A 159 8.09 30.45 13.94
CA ALA A 159 7.62 31.39 12.93
C ALA A 159 6.24 31.99 13.26
N ALA A 160 5.31 31.21 13.80
CA ALA A 160 4.01 31.71 14.24
C ALA A 160 4.13 32.72 15.40
N ASN A 161 5.04 32.46 16.35
CA ASN A 161 5.33 33.36 17.44
C ASN A 161 5.94 34.70 16.92
N ALA A 162 6.86 34.61 15.96
CA ALA A 162 7.43 35.79 15.30
C ALA A 162 6.36 36.59 14.55
N ALA A 163 5.45 35.95 13.84
CA ALA A 163 4.35 36.59 13.15
C ALA A 163 3.47 37.41 14.13
N ASN A 164 3.13 36.81 15.28
CA ASN A 164 2.36 37.51 16.32
C ASN A 164 3.11 38.71 16.89
N MET A 165 4.41 38.54 17.16
CA MET A 165 5.25 39.66 17.68
C MET A 165 5.29 40.83 16.68
N TYR A 166 5.52 40.60 15.39
CA TYR A 166 5.52 41.63 14.37
C TYR A 166 4.14 42.29 14.19
N LYS A 167 3.08 41.48 14.31
CA LYS A 167 1.71 42.00 14.30
C LYS A 167 1.44 42.98 15.45
N ASP A 168 1.91 42.66 16.66
CA ASP A 168 1.76 43.52 17.85
C ASP A 168 2.60 44.80 17.71
N LEU A 169 3.71 44.76 16.99
CA LEU A 169 4.54 45.92 16.64
C LEU A 169 3.98 46.76 15.48
N GLY A 170 2.88 46.34 14.87
CA GLY A 170 2.28 47.00 13.70
C GLY A 170 2.97 46.77 12.39
N ASP A 171 3.98 45.90 12.34
CA ASP A 171 4.69 45.54 11.13
C ASP A 171 3.98 44.37 10.39
N LEU A 172 2.94 44.73 9.65
CA LEU A 172 2.08 43.76 8.96
C LEU A 172 2.80 43.02 7.85
N ALA A 173 3.84 43.59 7.24
CA ALA A 173 4.58 42.95 6.18
C ALA A 173 5.41 41.78 6.71
N ASN A 174 6.17 42.00 7.78
CA ASN A 174 6.93 40.92 8.41
C ASN A 174 6.00 39.90 9.09
N ALA A 175 4.88 40.34 9.70
CA ALA A 175 3.89 39.43 10.23
C ALA A 175 3.31 38.48 9.21
N ALA A 176 2.97 38.96 8.01
CA ALA A 176 2.49 38.13 6.90
C ALA A 176 3.56 37.14 6.39
N MET A 177 4.80 37.59 6.24
CA MET A 177 5.92 36.74 5.84
C MET A 177 6.15 35.57 6.82
N TYR A 178 6.19 35.86 8.12
CA TYR A 178 6.37 34.81 9.13
C TYR A 178 5.17 33.89 9.26
N ALA A 179 3.93 34.37 9.04
CA ALA A 179 2.75 33.55 9.00
C ALA A 179 2.80 32.55 7.82
N GLU A 180 3.27 32.99 6.65
CA GLU A 180 3.47 32.10 5.50
C GLU A 180 4.56 31.05 5.78
N LEU A 181 5.69 31.44 6.39
CA LEU A 181 6.73 30.50 6.81
C LEU A 181 6.22 29.46 7.80
N ALA A 182 5.42 29.87 8.77
CA ALA A 182 4.77 28.97 9.74
C ALA A 182 3.87 27.95 9.04
N GLN A 183 3.05 28.40 8.10
CA GLN A 183 2.16 27.51 7.33
C GLN A 183 2.95 26.50 6.48
N LYS A 184 4.00 26.95 5.79
CA LYS A 184 4.86 26.07 4.99
C LYS A 184 5.56 25.01 5.85
N ALA A 185 6.14 25.41 6.98
CA ALA A 185 6.78 24.49 7.90
C ALA A 185 5.76 23.48 8.50
N GLY A 186 4.58 23.92 8.87
CA GLY A 186 3.52 23.05 9.37
C GLY A 186 3.03 22.05 8.32
N THR A 187 2.92 22.49 7.07
CA THR A 187 2.56 21.58 5.95
C THR A 187 3.66 20.55 5.71
N ALA A 188 4.93 20.96 5.74
CA ALA A 188 6.07 20.04 5.60
C ALA A 188 6.10 19.01 6.73
N SER A 189 5.92 19.44 8.00
CA SER A 189 5.83 18.52 9.13
C SER A 189 4.70 17.51 8.96
N TYR A 190 3.52 17.95 8.55
CA TYR A 190 2.38 17.06 8.35
C TYR A 190 2.65 15.96 7.32
N VAL A 191 3.29 16.31 6.20
CA VAL A 191 3.66 15.34 5.13
C VAL A 191 4.71 14.34 5.61
N MET A 192 5.58 14.74 6.54
CA MET A 192 6.66 13.91 7.06
C MET A 192 6.26 13.01 8.24
N LYS A 193 5.01 13.08 8.69
CA LYS A 193 4.53 12.15 9.74
C LYS A 193 4.49 10.73 9.22
N ASP A 194 4.87 9.78 10.07
CA ASP A 194 4.80 8.37 9.75
C ASP A 194 3.38 7.98 9.35
N LEU A 195 3.27 7.30 8.22
CA LEU A 195 2.03 6.73 7.73
C LEU A 195 2.11 5.21 7.89
N VAL A 196 1.21 4.65 8.68
CA VAL A 196 1.07 3.21 8.87
C VAL A 196 -0.31 2.79 8.39
N LEU A 197 -0.34 1.85 7.46
CA LEU A 197 -1.55 1.22 6.96
C LEU A 197 -1.61 -0.21 7.49
N ASP A 198 -2.67 -0.53 8.20
CA ASP A 198 -2.98 -1.88 8.65
C ASP A 198 -4.46 -2.15 8.36
N CYS A 199 -4.72 -2.97 7.35
CA CYS A 199 -6.05 -3.30 6.90
C CYS A 199 -6.21 -4.82 6.83
N ASP A 200 -7.11 -5.36 7.62
CA ASP A 200 -7.57 -6.75 7.50
C ASP A 200 -9.05 -6.74 7.11
N GLN A 201 -9.36 -7.33 5.97
CA GLN A 201 -10.72 -7.38 5.44
C GLN A 201 -11.15 -8.83 5.21
N MET A 202 -12.33 -9.14 5.69
CA MET A 202 -13.01 -10.41 5.45
C MET A 202 -14.35 -10.12 4.79
N ALA A 203 -14.62 -10.77 3.67
CA ALA A 203 -15.89 -10.70 2.96
C ALA A 203 -16.40 -12.11 2.68
N ASP A 204 -17.68 -12.34 3.00
CA ASP A 204 -18.42 -13.59 2.77
C ASP A 204 -19.45 -13.36 1.66
N ASN A 205 -19.46 -14.23 0.65
CA ASN A 205 -20.45 -14.28 -0.44
C ASN A 205 -20.99 -15.70 -0.61
#